data_b06fc708937c59b9ee77c9fd916c6e45
#
_entry.id   b06fc708937c59b9ee77c9fd916c6e45
#
_cell.length_a   1.000
_cell.length_b   1.000
_cell.length_c   1.000
_cell.angle_alpha   90.00
_cell.angle_beta   90.00
_cell.angle_gamma   90.00
#
_symmetry.space_group_name_H-M   'P 1'
#
loop_
_entity.id
_entity.type
_entity.pdbx_description
1 polymer ?
#
loop_
_entity_poly.entity_id
_entity_poly.type
_entity_poly.pdbx_seq_one_letter_code
_entity_poly.pdbx_strand_id
1 'polypeptide(L)'
;MAAAGGGGGALWAEVRALLPGTEEELTLALSGEVDACVRPLLRRARGLLYGAGGRPGGEAAAALLRLGDVLRDYSWEKLQAGPWRAVSKAWRQVYSYGCLFGALAEVAAGRPLAPAVRLCDMGLLMGASVLDNVLARLVRVLQRHLPREQRRGAAALAAESARAEPRPAPAVRPEDALPRLRCPSLEHFRDNYLVPQKPVVLEGVMDHWPCMRKWSVDYFCQVAGCRTVPVELGTRYTDEEWSQKLMTVGDFISQYIVNEKSMGYLAQHQLFDQIPELKEDISIPDYCCLGEGEEEHITINAWFGPEGTISPLHQDPQQNFLAQVFGRKYIRLYSPQDSENLYPHESQILHNTSQVDVEDPDLVKFPNFRKAAFQSCVLMPGQILFIPVKYWHYVRSLDVSFSVSFWWS
;
A
#
# COMPACT_ATOMS: atom_id res chain seq x y z
N MET A 1 -19.53 5.03 -40.14
CA MET A 1 -18.08 5.19 -39.98
C MET A 1 -17.76 6.68 -39.90
N ALA A 2 -17.76 7.27 -38.73
CA ALA A 2 -17.14 8.58 -38.43
C ALA A 2 -17.50 8.97 -36.99
N ALA A 3 -16.61 8.79 -36.02
CA ALA A 3 -16.56 9.50 -34.74
C ALA A 3 -15.51 8.90 -33.77
N ALA A 4 -14.33 8.50 -34.28
CA ALA A 4 -13.24 8.00 -33.43
C ALA A 4 -12.03 8.98 -33.35
N GLY A 5 -12.10 10.17 -33.94
CA GLY A 5 -10.95 11.08 -34.06
C GLY A 5 -10.81 12.15 -32.97
N GLY A 6 -11.85 12.45 -32.19
CA GLY A 6 -11.81 13.59 -31.26
C GLY A 6 -11.21 13.31 -29.87
N GLY A 7 -11.37 12.09 -29.35
CA GLY A 7 -10.98 11.78 -27.97
C GLY A 7 -9.46 11.66 -27.71
N GLY A 8 -8.72 11.17 -28.70
CA GLY A 8 -7.28 10.95 -28.54
C GLY A 8 -6.44 12.24 -28.52
N GLY A 9 -6.91 13.30 -29.17
CA GLY A 9 -6.25 14.61 -29.16
C GLY A 9 -6.42 15.33 -27.81
N ALA A 10 -7.60 15.29 -27.25
CA ALA A 10 -7.90 15.89 -25.94
C ALA A 10 -7.11 15.22 -24.81
N LEU A 11 -7.09 13.89 -24.78
CA LEU A 11 -6.29 13.14 -23.81
C LEU A 11 -4.81 13.48 -23.89
N TRP A 12 -4.25 13.51 -25.11
CA TRP A 12 -2.83 13.86 -25.27
C TRP A 12 -2.53 15.28 -24.79
N ALA A 13 -3.41 16.25 -25.03
CA ALA A 13 -3.25 17.60 -24.53
C ALA A 13 -3.21 17.67 -23.01
N GLU A 14 -4.13 16.95 -22.31
CA GLU A 14 -4.12 16.86 -20.85
C GLU A 14 -2.84 16.21 -20.31
N VAL A 15 -2.40 15.10 -20.93
CA VAL A 15 -1.17 14.39 -20.55
C VAL A 15 0.07 15.26 -20.79
N ARG A 16 0.13 15.96 -21.94
CA ARG A 16 1.24 16.84 -22.29
C ARG A 16 1.36 18.02 -21.32
N ALA A 17 0.26 18.52 -20.80
CA ALA A 17 0.23 19.62 -19.83
C ALA A 17 0.84 19.23 -18.46
N LEU A 18 1.03 17.93 -18.17
CA LEU A 18 1.71 17.47 -16.97
C LEU A 18 3.23 17.54 -17.06
N LEU A 19 3.77 17.68 -18.26
CA LEU A 19 5.19 17.68 -18.55
C LEU A 19 5.70 19.12 -18.72
N PRO A 20 7.01 19.36 -18.51
CA PRO A 20 7.62 20.64 -18.84
C PRO A 20 7.28 21.12 -20.24
N GLY A 21 7.24 22.43 -20.45
CA GLY A 21 6.84 23.05 -21.70
C GLY A 21 7.78 22.73 -22.86
N THR A 22 9.07 22.71 -22.59
CA THR A 22 10.14 22.46 -23.57
C THR A 22 10.99 21.25 -23.23
N GLU A 23 11.75 20.76 -24.22
CA GLU A 23 12.69 19.65 -24.01
C GLU A 23 13.78 20.01 -23.00
N GLU A 24 14.26 21.26 -23.03
CA GLU A 24 15.32 21.76 -22.16
C GLU A 24 14.87 21.81 -20.69
N GLU A 25 13.62 22.19 -20.47
CA GLU A 25 13.02 22.24 -19.12
C GLU A 25 12.83 20.85 -18.50
N LEU A 26 12.70 19.78 -19.32
CA LEU A 26 12.70 18.42 -18.83
C LEU A 26 14.12 18.02 -18.45
N THR A 27 14.54 18.45 -17.26
CA THR A 27 15.84 18.10 -16.71
C THR A 27 15.84 16.66 -16.19
N LEU A 28 16.78 15.86 -16.70
CA LEU A 28 17.00 14.50 -16.24
C LEU A 28 18.08 14.54 -15.14
N ALA A 29 17.71 15.12 -13.99
CA ALA A 29 18.61 15.29 -12.85
C ALA A 29 18.87 13.91 -12.20
N LEU A 30 19.96 13.27 -12.62
CA LEU A 30 20.42 12.00 -12.07
C LEU A 30 21.81 12.19 -11.45
N SER A 31 22.04 11.54 -10.32
CA SER A 31 23.37 11.52 -9.68
C SER A 31 24.44 10.88 -10.57
N GLY A 32 25.71 11.04 -10.22
CA GLY A 32 26.84 10.44 -10.93
C GLY A 32 26.90 8.91 -10.88
N GLU A 33 26.07 8.29 -10.05
CA GLU A 33 26.01 6.84 -9.83
C GLU A 33 25.35 6.04 -10.96
N VAL A 34 24.66 6.73 -11.88
CA VAL A 34 24.03 6.09 -13.04
C VAL A 34 25.05 5.86 -14.13
N ASP A 35 25.10 4.64 -14.66
CA ASP A 35 26.01 4.22 -15.71
C ASP A 35 25.95 5.17 -16.93
N ALA A 36 27.10 5.49 -17.50
CA ALA A 36 27.22 6.46 -18.59
C ALA A 36 26.36 6.10 -19.83
N CYS A 37 26.13 4.80 -20.08
CA CYS A 37 25.32 4.32 -21.21
C CYS A 37 23.82 4.66 -21.10
N VAL A 38 23.31 4.90 -19.90
CA VAL A 38 21.88 5.23 -19.67
C VAL A 38 21.54 6.66 -20.09
N ARG A 39 22.47 7.60 -19.90
CA ARG A 39 22.25 9.03 -20.21
C ARG A 39 21.89 9.31 -21.69
N PRO A 40 22.57 8.69 -22.67
CA PRO A 40 22.16 8.82 -24.09
C PRO A 40 20.76 8.26 -24.36
N LEU A 41 20.36 7.14 -23.72
CA LEU A 41 19.03 6.55 -23.89
C LEU A 41 17.93 7.48 -23.37
N LEU A 42 18.14 8.06 -22.19
CA LEU A 42 17.22 9.06 -21.61
C LEU A 42 17.10 10.31 -22.48
N ARG A 43 18.22 10.85 -22.98
CA ARG A 43 18.19 12.01 -23.90
C ARG A 43 17.46 11.69 -25.19
N ARG A 44 17.69 10.50 -25.76
CA ARG A 44 16.99 10.08 -26.98
C ARG A 44 15.49 9.93 -26.74
N ALA A 45 15.08 9.33 -25.61
CA ALA A 45 13.67 9.21 -25.24
C ALA A 45 13.01 10.60 -25.09
N ARG A 46 13.70 11.54 -24.43
CA ARG A 46 13.29 12.93 -24.31
C ARG A 46 13.12 13.60 -25.67
N GLY A 47 14.11 13.50 -26.56
CA GLY A 47 14.04 14.06 -27.91
C GLY A 47 12.89 13.50 -28.74
N LEU A 48 12.59 12.19 -28.64
CA LEU A 48 11.42 11.58 -29.28
C LEU A 48 10.09 12.12 -28.74
N LEU A 49 10.03 12.39 -27.43
CA LEU A 49 8.83 12.91 -26.78
C LEU A 49 8.52 14.36 -27.22
N TYR A 50 9.56 15.20 -27.41
CA TYR A 50 9.43 16.60 -27.77
C TYR A 50 9.64 16.88 -29.27
N GLY A 51 9.88 15.86 -30.09
CA GLY A 51 10.11 15.99 -31.51
C GLY A 51 8.93 16.60 -32.27
N ALA A 52 9.12 16.87 -33.55
CA ALA A 52 8.25 17.66 -34.41
C ALA A 52 6.75 17.29 -34.29
N GLY A 53 5.92 18.23 -33.84
CA GLY A 53 4.46 18.14 -33.84
C GLY A 53 3.79 17.88 -32.48
N GLY A 54 4.51 17.83 -31.38
CA GLY A 54 3.94 17.80 -30.04
C GLY A 54 3.34 16.46 -29.57
N ARG A 55 3.00 15.53 -30.48
CA ARG A 55 2.61 14.16 -30.19
C ARG A 55 3.48 13.20 -30.99
N PRO A 56 4.18 12.24 -30.34
CA PRO A 56 4.97 11.25 -31.07
C PRO A 56 4.12 10.48 -32.09
N GLY A 57 4.51 10.48 -33.35
CA GLY A 57 3.88 9.67 -34.40
C GLY A 57 4.16 8.19 -34.23
N GLY A 58 3.58 7.32 -35.06
CA GLY A 58 3.63 5.86 -34.87
C GLY A 58 5.04 5.28 -34.67
N GLU A 59 6.02 5.64 -35.51
CA GLU A 59 7.40 5.19 -35.38
C GLU A 59 8.10 5.78 -34.15
N ALA A 60 7.90 7.07 -33.87
CA ALA A 60 8.47 7.75 -32.71
C ALA A 60 7.88 7.18 -31.40
N ALA A 61 6.57 6.93 -31.34
CA ALA A 61 5.91 6.29 -30.21
C ALA A 61 6.44 4.86 -30.00
N ALA A 62 6.61 4.07 -31.06
CA ALA A 62 7.18 2.74 -30.97
C ALA A 62 8.64 2.74 -30.49
N ALA A 63 9.44 3.71 -30.96
CA ALA A 63 10.83 3.89 -30.51
C ALA A 63 10.89 4.34 -29.05
N LEU A 64 10.01 5.25 -28.64
CA LEU A 64 9.90 5.71 -27.25
C LEU A 64 9.51 4.57 -26.30
N LEU A 65 8.56 3.70 -26.70
CA LEU A 65 8.18 2.52 -25.94
C LEU A 65 9.38 1.58 -25.73
N ARG A 66 10.10 1.24 -26.82
CA ARG A 66 11.30 0.39 -26.72
C ARG A 66 12.37 0.98 -25.80
N LEU A 67 12.60 2.30 -25.86
CA LEU A 67 13.55 2.95 -24.95
C LEU A 67 13.06 2.88 -23.50
N GLY A 68 11.75 3.06 -23.27
CA GLY A 68 11.14 2.86 -21.95
C GLY A 68 11.36 1.45 -21.42
N ASP A 69 11.17 0.42 -22.27
CA ASP A 69 11.41 -0.98 -21.90
C ASP A 69 12.88 -1.21 -21.52
N VAL A 70 13.84 -0.79 -22.40
CA VAL A 70 15.28 -0.93 -22.10
C VAL A 70 15.67 -0.22 -20.80
N LEU A 71 15.16 0.98 -20.55
CA LEU A 71 15.46 1.71 -19.32
C LEU A 71 14.91 0.99 -18.07
N ARG A 72 13.69 0.42 -18.16
CA ARG A 72 13.09 -0.36 -17.07
C ARG A 72 13.88 -1.64 -16.82
N ASP A 73 14.16 -2.42 -17.86
CA ASP A 73 14.85 -3.71 -17.72
C ASP A 73 16.26 -3.51 -17.15
N TYR A 74 17.01 -2.56 -17.70
CA TYR A 74 18.35 -2.26 -17.22
C TYR A 74 18.37 -1.76 -15.77
N SER A 75 17.47 -0.82 -15.42
CA SER A 75 17.37 -0.35 -14.05
C SER A 75 16.85 -1.42 -13.10
N TRP A 76 15.96 -2.31 -13.56
CA TRP A 76 15.49 -3.44 -12.77
C TRP A 76 16.60 -4.37 -12.35
N GLU A 77 17.55 -4.71 -13.25
CA GLU A 77 18.74 -5.48 -12.90
C GLU A 77 19.55 -4.81 -11.78
N LYS A 78 19.69 -3.47 -11.83
CA LYS A 78 20.38 -2.72 -10.78
C LYS A 78 19.61 -2.71 -9.45
N LEU A 79 18.27 -2.68 -9.50
CA LEU A 79 17.43 -2.78 -8.30
C LEU A 79 17.54 -4.16 -7.62
N GLN A 80 17.87 -5.21 -8.38
CA GLN A 80 18.04 -6.57 -7.87
C GLN A 80 19.48 -6.89 -7.41
N ALA A 81 20.45 -6.03 -7.70
CA ALA A 81 21.87 -6.31 -7.47
C ALA A 81 22.31 -6.26 -5.99
N GLY A 82 21.43 -5.93 -5.06
CA GLY A 82 21.74 -5.83 -3.63
C GLY A 82 20.53 -5.61 -2.75
N PRO A 83 20.73 -5.42 -1.44
CA PRO A 83 19.64 -5.14 -0.53
C PRO A 83 18.89 -3.87 -0.95
N TRP A 84 17.57 -3.91 -0.95
CA TRP A 84 16.71 -2.79 -1.40
C TRP A 84 17.08 -1.43 -0.79
N ARG A 85 17.49 -1.41 0.49
CA ARG A 85 17.89 -0.18 1.20
C ARG A 85 19.22 0.41 0.69
N ALA A 86 20.07 -0.41 0.09
CA ALA A 86 21.38 0.02 -0.45
C ALA A 86 21.28 0.48 -1.92
N VAL A 87 20.14 0.26 -2.59
CA VAL A 87 19.94 0.68 -3.97
C VAL A 87 19.84 2.18 -4.06
N SER A 88 20.69 2.79 -4.91
CA SER A 88 20.69 4.23 -5.15
C SER A 88 19.34 4.74 -5.63
N LYS A 89 18.88 5.87 -5.06
CA LYS A 89 17.68 6.58 -5.49
C LYS A 89 17.71 6.90 -6.99
N ALA A 90 18.88 7.13 -7.55
CA ALA A 90 19.03 7.47 -8.97
C ALA A 90 18.60 6.30 -9.88
N TRP A 91 18.90 5.04 -9.52
CA TRP A 91 18.42 3.88 -10.28
C TRP A 91 16.90 3.72 -10.21
N ARG A 92 16.30 4.02 -9.07
CA ARG A 92 14.84 4.07 -8.94
C ARG A 92 14.22 5.18 -9.80
N GLN A 93 14.90 6.32 -9.93
CA GLN A 93 14.47 7.41 -10.82
C GLN A 93 14.57 6.99 -12.30
N VAL A 94 15.63 6.27 -12.70
CA VAL A 94 15.75 5.72 -14.07
C VAL A 94 14.58 4.79 -14.37
N TYR A 95 14.23 3.92 -13.43
CA TYR A 95 13.06 3.04 -13.56
C TYR A 95 11.76 3.83 -13.75
N SER A 96 11.54 4.89 -12.96
CA SER A 96 10.38 5.78 -13.10
C SER A 96 10.34 6.50 -14.46
N TYR A 97 11.48 6.97 -14.97
CA TYR A 97 11.55 7.55 -16.32
C TYR A 97 11.23 6.52 -17.40
N GLY A 98 11.71 5.28 -17.28
CA GLY A 98 11.36 4.19 -18.18
C GLY A 98 9.86 3.92 -18.20
N CYS A 99 9.22 3.89 -17.03
CA CYS A 99 7.77 3.75 -16.88
C CYS A 99 7.02 4.95 -17.50
N LEU A 100 7.48 6.17 -17.26
CA LEU A 100 6.90 7.40 -17.81
C LEU A 100 6.94 7.39 -19.34
N PHE A 101 8.10 7.15 -19.94
CA PHE A 101 8.24 7.13 -21.40
C PHE A 101 7.41 6.02 -22.03
N GLY A 102 7.34 4.84 -21.40
CA GLY A 102 6.48 3.76 -21.86
C GLY A 102 5.00 4.13 -21.81
N ALA A 103 4.51 4.70 -20.70
CA ALA A 103 3.12 5.12 -20.55
C ALA A 103 2.75 6.22 -21.56
N LEU A 104 3.62 7.20 -21.75
CA LEU A 104 3.44 8.27 -22.75
C LEU A 104 3.40 7.73 -24.18
N ALA A 105 4.23 6.72 -24.47
CA ALA A 105 4.25 6.07 -25.78
C ALA A 105 2.93 5.33 -26.07
N GLU A 106 2.39 4.61 -25.08
CA GLU A 106 1.09 3.92 -25.19
C GLU A 106 -0.05 4.92 -25.48
N VAL A 107 -0.08 6.04 -24.75
CA VAL A 107 -1.07 7.11 -24.95
C VAL A 107 -0.88 7.78 -26.32
N ALA A 108 0.35 8.07 -26.69
CA ALA A 108 0.66 8.69 -28.00
C ALA A 108 0.26 7.78 -29.16
N ALA A 109 0.43 6.48 -29.03
CA ALA A 109 0.01 5.49 -30.04
C ALA A 109 -1.52 5.28 -30.09
N GLY A 110 -2.30 5.84 -29.15
CA GLY A 110 -3.75 5.64 -29.08
C GLY A 110 -4.13 4.21 -28.66
N ARG A 111 -3.28 3.51 -27.94
CA ARG A 111 -3.52 2.15 -27.46
C ARG A 111 -4.45 2.16 -26.24
N PRO A 112 -4.98 0.98 -25.82
CA PRO A 112 -5.75 0.87 -24.59
C PRO A 112 -4.99 1.45 -23.38
N LEU A 113 -5.69 2.16 -22.49
CA LEU A 113 -5.04 2.91 -21.40
C LEU A 113 -4.61 2.02 -20.20
N ALA A 114 -5.16 0.83 -20.05
CA ALA A 114 -4.83 -0.06 -18.93
C ALA A 114 -3.32 -0.39 -18.85
N PRO A 115 -2.60 -0.71 -19.94
CA PRO A 115 -1.15 -0.86 -19.91
C PRO A 115 -0.40 0.40 -19.46
N ALA A 116 -0.85 1.59 -19.88
CA ALA A 116 -0.24 2.85 -19.46
C ALA A 116 -0.44 3.10 -17.95
N VAL A 117 -1.64 2.82 -17.41
CA VAL A 117 -1.90 2.88 -15.96
C VAL A 117 -1.01 1.91 -15.21
N ARG A 118 -0.87 0.67 -15.69
CA ARG A 118 0.01 -0.33 -15.08
C ARG A 118 1.48 0.13 -15.06
N LEU A 119 1.97 0.72 -16.14
CA LEU A 119 3.33 1.27 -16.20
C LEU A 119 3.53 2.37 -15.15
N CYS A 120 2.57 3.28 -15.01
CA CYS A 120 2.64 4.30 -13.97
C CYS A 120 2.66 3.67 -12.56
N ASP A 121 1.80 2.70 -12.28
CA ASP A 121 1.80 2.00 -10.99
C ASP A 121 3.14 1.30 -10.72
N MET A 122 3.73 0.64 -11.71
CA MET A 122 5.05 0.03 -11.57
C MET A 122 6.12 1.06 -11.19
N GLY A 123 6.10 2.25 -11.83
CA GLY A 123 7.00 3.34 -11.47
C GLY A 123 6.76 3.92 -10.08
N LEU A 124 5.50 3.94 -9.60
CA LEU A 124 5.16 4.37 -8.24
C LEU A 124 5.58 3.34 -7.20
N LEU A 125 5.46 2.03 -7.49
CA LEU A 125 5.79 0.95 -6.58
C LEU A 125 7.30 0.73 -6.44
N MET A 126 8.02 0.69 -7.56
CA MET A 126 9.42 0.25 -7.61
C MET A 126 10.39 1.41 -7.84
N GLY A 127 9.90 2.53 -8.33
CA GLY A 127 10.70 3.70 -8.68
C GLY A 127 10.90 4.68 -7.53
N ALA A 128 11.28 5.89 -7.91
CA ALA A 128 11.30 7.07 -7.04
C ALA A 128 10.63 8.24 -7.75
N SER A 129 10.12 9.18 -6.99
CA SER A 129 9.45 10.36 -7.55
C SER A 129 10.35 11.12 -8.53
N VAL A 130 9.79 11.47 -9.68
CA VAL A 130 10.40 12.30 -10.72
C VAL A 130 9.38 13.35 -11.16
N LEU A 131 9.87 14.53 -11.59
CA LEU A 131 9.04 15.61 -12.14
C LEU A 131 7.80 15.91 -11.28
N ASP A 132 8.00 16.16 -10.01
CA ASP A 132 6.91 16.41 -9.05
C ASP A 132 5.85 15.31 -9.10
N ASN A 133 6.28 14.08 -8.90
CA ASN A 133 5.46 12.86 -8.91
C ASN A 133 4.54 12.75 -10.14
N VAL A 134 5.08 13.01 -11.34
CA VAL A 134 4.32 13.03 -12.59
C VAL A 134 3.54 11.73 -12.85
N LEU A 135 4.03 10.57 -12.39
CA LEU A 135 3.35 9.29 -12.61
C LEU A 135 2.00 9.24 -11.87
N ALA A 136 1.92 9.74 -10.65
CA ALA A 136 0.66 9.84 -9.91
C ALA A 136 -0.33 10.79 -10.60
N ARG A 137 0.16 11.94 -11.07
CA ARG A 137 -0.66 12.90 -11.83
C ARG A 137 -1.13 12.32 -13.17
N LEU A 138 -0.27 11.57 -13.85
CA LEU A 138 -0.60 10.91 -15.11
C LEU A 138 -1.68 9.85 -14.94
N VAL A 139 -1.55 8.99 -13.93
CA VAL A 139 -2.59 7.98 -13.63
C VAL A 139 -3.94 8.65 -13.39
N ARG A 140 -3.99 9.74 -12.65
CA ARG A 140 -5.24 10.50 -12.37
C ARG A 140 -5.90 10.98 -13.67
N VAL A 141 -5.11 11.45 -14.65
CA VAL A 141 -5.63 11.80 -15.98
C VAL A 141 -6.12 10.55 -16.71
N LEU A 142 -5.31 9.49 -16.79
CA LEU A 142 -5.65 8.27 -17.52
C LEU A 142 -6.91 7.60 -16.98
N GLN A 143 -7.10 7.55 -15.66
CA GLN A 143 -8.28 6.96 -15.03
C GLN A 143 -9.58 7.65 -15.42
N ARG A 144 -9.57 8.98 -15.61
CA ARG A 144 -10.77 9.71 -16.06
C ARG A 144 -11.21 9.32 -17.47
N HIS A 145 -10.27 8.93 -18.32
CA HIS A 145 -10.51 8.52 -19.70
C HIS A 145 -10.72 7.00 -19.86
N LEU A 146 -10.53 6.21 -18.81
CA LEU A 146 -10.84 4.78 -18.85
C LEU A 146 -12.38 4.57 -18.89
N PRO A 147 -12.87 3.61 -19.68
CA PRO A 147 -14.26 3.15 -19.59
C PRO A 147 -14.62 2.73 -18.16
N ARG A 148 -15.86 2.98 -17.75
CA ARG A 148 -16.31 2.72 -16.37
C ARG A 148 -16.09 1.26 -15.94
N GLU A 149 -16.30 0.33 -16.87
CA GLU A 149 -16.08 -1.11 -16.65
C GLU A 149 -14.60 -1.44 -16.41
N GLN A 150 -13.70 -0.81 -17.18
CA GLN A 150 -12.24 -0.99 -16.99
C GLN A 150 -11.71 -0.30 -15.74
N ARG A 151 -12.37 0.77 -15.26
CA ARG A 151 -12.02 1.41 -13.97
C ARG A 151 -12.34 0.49 -12.79
N ARG A 152 -13.44 -0.24 -12.85
CA ARG A 152 -13.92 -1.15 -11.79
C ARG A 152 -13.16 -2.49 -11.75
N GLY A 153 -12.46 -2.85 -12.82
CA GLY A 153 -11.89 -4.19 -12.93
C GLY A 153 -12.96 -5.29 -12.96
N ALA A 154 -12.58 -6.53 -12.68
CA ALA A 154 -13.48 -7.69 -12.69
C ALA A 154 -14.53 -7.72 -11.56
N ALA A 155 -14.54 -6.74 -10.66
CA ALA A 155 -15.30 -6.76 -9.41
C ALA A 155 -16.79 -6.37 -9.53
N ALA A 156 -17.41 -6.50 -10.69
CA ALA A 156 -18.84 -6.20 -10.89
C ALA A 156 -19.81 -7.06 -10.01
N LEU A 157 -19.29 -8.05 -9.28
CA LEU A 157 -20.04 -9.00 -8.45
C LEU A 157 -19.91 -8.79 -6.94
N ALA A 158 -19.17 -7.79 -6.48
CA ALA A 158 -18.86 -7.63 -5.05
C ALA A 158 -20.06 -7.26 -4.15
N ALA A 159 -21.20 -6.89 -4.72
CA ALA A 159 -22.36 -6.43 -3.95
C ALA A 159 -23.13 -7.54 -3.21
N GLU A 160 -22.97 -8.80 -3.59
CA GLU A 160 -23.71 -9.93 -2.99
C GLU A 160 -22.95 -10.64 -1.86
N SER A 161 -21.62 -10.64 -1.88
CA SER A 161 -20.79 -11.34 -0.89
C SER A 161 -20.78 -10.68 0.51
N ALA A 162 -21.16 -9.42 0.60
CA ALA A 162 -21.16 -8.67 1.89
C ALA A 162 -22.31 -9.03 2.85
N ARG A 163 -23.09 -10.08 2.58
CA ARG A 163 -24.30 -10.47 3.35
C ARG A 163 -24.15 -11.73 4.20
N ALA A 164 -22.94 -12.29 4.35
CA ALA A 164 -22.75 -13.39 5.29
C ALA A 164 -22.99 -12.86 6.72
N GLU A 165 -23.76 -13.61 7.53
CA GLU A 165 -23.91 -13.27 8.95
C GLU A 165 -22.54 -13.25 9.61
N PRO A 166 -22.22 -12.18 10.39
CA PRO A 166 -20.92 -12.07 11.02
C PRO A 166 -20.67 -13.24 11.96
N ARG A 167 -19.58 -13.96 11.77
CA ARG A 167 -19.20 -15.05 12.68
C ARG A 167 -18.99 -14.52 14.09
N PRO A 168 -19.26 -15.35 15.14
CA PRO A 168 -19.03 -14.96 16.51
C PRO A 168 -17.54 -14.61 16.71
N ALA A 169 -17.29 -13.45 17.31
CA ALA A 169 -15.93 -13.05 17.68
C ALA A 169 -15.42 -13.93 18.85
N PRO A 170 -14.11 -14.16 18.94
CA PRO A 170 -13.52 -14.78 20.13
C PRO A 170 -13.91 -13.99 21.38
N ALA A 171 -14.22 -14.72 22.47
CA ALA A 171 -14.54 -14.10 23.74
C ALA A 171 -13.29 -13.40 24.31
N VAL A 172 -13.43 -12.13 24.65
CA VAL A 172 -12.42 -11.36 25.37
C VAL A 172 -12.79 -11.41 26.86
N ARG A 173 -11.95 -12.00 27.68
CA ARG A 173 -12.18 -12.04 29.13
C ARG A 173 -11.99 -10.65 29.71
N PRO A 174 -12.78 -10.25 30.72
CA PRO A 174 -12.66 -8.91 31.32
C PRO A 174 -11.25 -8.56 31.82
N GLU A 175 -10.53 -9.56 32.37
CA GLU A 175 -9.18 -9.43 32.90
C GLU A 175 -8.12 -9.20 31.81
N ASP A 176 -8.39 -9.66 30.60
CA ASP A 176 -7.48 -9.52 29.44
C ASP A 176 -7.88 -8.33 28.54
N ALA A 177 -9.00 -7.66 28.81
CA ALA A 177 -9.54 -6.63 27.96
C ALA A 177 -8.69 -5.35 27.98
N LEU A 178 -8.43 -4.81 26.80
CA LEU A 178 -7.79 -3.50 26.66
C LEU A 178 -8.69 -2.37 27.16
N PRO A 179 -8.13 -1.34 27.82
CA PRO A 179 -8.88 -0.14 28.17
C PRO A 179 -9.38 0.58 26.93
N ARG A 180 -10.52 1.25 27.06
CA ARG A 180 -11.17 2.03 25.98
C ARG A 180 -11.37 3.47 26.44
N LEU A 181 -10.99 4.41 25.60
CA LEU A 181 -11.10 5.83 25.89
C LEU A 181 -11.77 6.55 24.72
N ARG A 182 -12.71 7.43 25.03
CA ARG A 182 -13.33 8.27 24.01
C ARG A 182 -12.67 9.64 23.95
N CYS A 183 -11.99 9.94 22.84
CA CYS A 183 -11.32 11.21 22.57
C CYS A 183 -10.55 11.78 23.79
N PRO A 184 -9.60 11.03 24.39
CA PRO A 184 -8.83 11.56 25.51
C PRO A 184 -8.04 12.79 25.10
N SER A 185 -7.74 13.70 26.04
CA SER A 185 -6.84 14.81 25.76
C SER A 185 -5.44 14.30 25.42
N LEU A 186 -4.65 15.09 24.68
CA LEU A 186 -3.26 14.78 24.36
C LEU A 186 -2.42 14.51 25.61
N GLU A 187 -2.59 15.36 26.65
CA GLU A 187 -1.92 15.21 27.94
C GLU A 187 -2.27 13.87 28.61
N HIS A 188 -3.59 13.53 28.68
CA HIS A 188 -4.03 12.28 29.29
C HIS A 188 -3.47 11.06 28.54
N PHE A 189 -3.50 11.08 27.21
CA PHE A 189 -2.95 10.01 26.39
C PHE A 189 -1.43 9.89 26.60
N ARG A 190 -0.70 11.03 26.56
CA ARG A 190 0.76 11.05 26.77
C ARG A 190 1.14 10.44 28.11
N ASP A 191 0.52 10.92 29.20
CA ASP A 191 0.97 10.60 30.56
C ASP A 191 0.57 9.19 30.99
N ASN A 192 -0.56 8.67 30.50
CA ASN A 192 -1.11 7.38 30.94
C ASN A 192 -0.87 6.23 29.97
N TYR A 193 -0.55 6.51 28.69
CA TYR A 193 -0.41 5.48 27.66
C TYR A 193 0.89 5.59 26.86
N LEU A 194 1.22 6.77 26.31
CA LEU A 194 2.41 6.93 25.50
C LEU A 194 3.70 6.78 26.34
N VAL A 195 3.87 7.58 27.38
CA VAL A 195 5.07 7.54 28.23
C VAL A 195 5.24 6.16 28.93
N PRO A 196 4.20 5.58 29.56
CA PRO A 196 4.33 4.27 30.18
C PRO A 196 4.25 3.11 29.16
N GLN A 197 4.16 3.38 27.87
CA GLN A 197 4.08 2.39 26.80
C GLN A 197 2.96 1.35 27.04
N LYS A 198 1.75 1.82 27.26
CA LYS A 198 0.57 0.98 27.50
C LYS A 198 -0.40 1.02 26.30
N PRO A 199 -0.86 -0.12 25.79
CA PRO A 199 -1.83 -0.13 24.71
C PRO A 199 -3.21 0.33 25.17
N VAL A 200 -3.98 0.93 24.27
CA VAL A 200 -5.33 1.43 24.52
C VAL A 200 -6.14 1.50 23.23
N VAL A 201 -7.44 1.25 23.31
CA VAL A 201 -8.38 1.48 22.22
C VAL A 201 -8.96 2.87 22.34
N LEU A 202 -8.83 3.69 21.30
CA LEU A 202 -9.37 5.03 21.18
C LEU A 202 -10.67 5.00 20.36
N GLU A 203 -11.70 5.66 20.88
CA GLU A 203 -13.01 5.78 20.25
C GLU A 203 -13.32 7.24 19.92
N GLY A 204 -14.12 7.49 18.89
CA GLY A 204 -14.57 8.82 18.50
C GLY A 204 -13.57 9.63 17.66
N VAL A 205 -12.31 9.21 17.60
CA VAL A 205 -11.24 9.92 16.86
C VAL A 205 -11.51 9.92 15.36
N MET A 206 -12.09 8.85 14.83
CA MET A 206 -12.38 8.67 13.40
C MET A 206 -13.78 9.14 12.99
N ASP A 207 -14.61 9.62 13.90
CA ASP A 207 -16.03 9.92 13.61
C ASP A 207 -16.22 10.91 12.43
N HIS A 208 -15.25 11.80 12.24
CA HIS A 208 -15.26 12.81 11.17
C HIS A 208 -14.56 12.38 9.88
N TRP A 209 -13.87 11.25 9.85
CA TRP A 209 -13.13 10.82 8.66
C TRP A 209 -14.09 10.44 7.53
N PRO A 210 -13.89 10.98 6.30
CA PRO A 210 -14.73 10.63 5.16
C PRO A 210 -14.79 9.13 4.86
N CYS A 211 -13.69 8.38 5.11
CA CYS A 211 -13.62 6.94 4.88
C CYS A 211 -14.71 6.16 5.62
N MET A 212 -15.13 6.60 6.82
CA MET A 212 -16.15 5.92 7.63
C MET A 212 -17.51 5.84 6.94
N ARG A 213 -17.78 6.72 5.99
CA ARG A 213 -19.04 6.78 5.22
C ARG A 213 -18.87 6.35 3.76
N LYS A 214 -17.66 6.51 3.21
CA LYS A 214 -17.40 6.27 1.79
C LYS A 214 -16.88 4.86 1.51
N TRP A 215 -15.99 4.34 2.39
CA TRP A 215 -15.24 3.14 2.05
C TRP A 215 -16.08 1.89 2.18
N SER A 216 -16.05 1.11 1.12
CA SER A 216 -16.64 -0.21 0.98
C SER A 216 -15.87 -0.96 -0.11
N VAL A 217 -16.07 -2.25 -0.23
CA VAL A 217 -15.47 -3.05 -1.32
C VAL A 217 -15.82 -2.46 -2.68
N ASP A 218 -17.09 -2.04 -2.90
CA ASP A 218 -17.50 -1.39 -4.15
C ASP A 218 -16.83 -0.04 -4.39
N TYR A 219 -16.63 0.77 -3.34
CA TYR A 219 -15.90 2.04 -3.45
C TYR A 219 -14.47 1.82 -3.91
N PHE A 220 -13.76 0.84 -3.36
CA PHE A 220 -12.40 0.50 -3.82
C PHE A 220 -12.36 0.04 -5.26
N CYS A 221 -13.34 -0.74 -5.71
CA CYS A 221 -13.48 -1.10 -7.12
C CYS A 221 -13.66 0.13 -8.01
N GLN A 222 -14.43 1.12 -7.56
CA GLN A 222 -14.69 2.33 -8.34
C GLN A 222 -13.48 3.27 -8.42
N VAL A 223 -12.78 3.47 -7.30
CA VAL A 223 -11.67 4.43 -7.20
C VAL A 223 -10.34 3.83 -7.62
N ALA A 224 -10.11 2.56 -7.29
CA ALA A 224 -8.81 1.92 -7.41
C ALA A 224 -8.82 0.61 -8.22
N GLY A 225 -9.95 0.17 -8.75
CA GLY A 225 -10.10 -1.15 -9.37
C GLY A 225 -9.09 -1.49 -10.47
N CYS A 226 -8.65 -0.49 -11.25
CA CYS A 226 -7.63 -0.65 -12.29
C CYS A 226 -6.18 -0.47 -11.79
N ARG A 227 -5.97 -0.11 -10.51
CA ARG A 227 -4.66 0.18 -9.95
C ARG A 227 -3.94 -1.11 -9.56
N THR A 228 -2.66 -1.21 -9.90
CA THR A 228 -1.83 -2.39 -9.59
C THR A 228 -1.23 -2.25 -8.19
N VAL A 229 -1.42 -3.27 -7.37
CA VAL A 229 -0.95 -3.33 -5.97
C VAL A 229 -0.26 -4.66 -5.69
N PRO A 230 0.65 -4.72 -4.70
CA PRO A 230 1.20 -5.97 -4.21
C PRO A 230 0.19 -6.67 -3.30
N VAL A 231 0.02 -7.97 -3.50
CA VAL A 231 -0.85 -8.84 -2.70
C VAL A 231 -0.04 -10.02 -2.21
N GLU A 232 -0.09 -10.26 -0.92
CA GLU A 232 0.47 -11.46 -0.30
C GLU A 232 -0.48 -12.63 -0.51
N LEU A 233 0.06 -13.78 -0.91
CA LEU A 233 -0.68 -15.02 -1.14
C LEU A 233 -0.23 -16.06 -0.11
N GLY A 234 -1.17 -16.75 0.50
CA GLY A 234 -0.95 -17.68 1.60
C GLY A 234 -1.56 -17.16 2.90
N THR A 235 -1.63 -18.03 3.90
CA THR A 235 -2.30 -17.71 5.18
C THR A 235 -1.43 -16.80 6.04
N ARG A 236 -0.12 -17.02 6.05
CA ARG A 236 0.87 -16.30 6.87
C ARG A 236 2.15 -16.07 6.08
N TYR A 237 2.83 -14.94 6.29
CA TYR A 237 4.13 -14.67 5.66
C TYR A 237 5.28 -15.55 6.21
N THR A 238 5.02 -16.32 7.26
CA THR A 238 5.95 -17.32 7.82
C THR A 238 5.83 -18.70 7.16
N ASP A 239 4.82 -18.91 6.32
CA ASP A 239 4.59 -20.21 5.66
C ASP A 239 5.51 -20.35 4.43
N GLU A 240 5.95 -21.58 4.15
CA GLU A 240 6.84 -21.88 2.99
C GLU A 240 6.18 -21.57 1.64
N GLU A 241 4.85 -21.65 1.56
CA GLU A 241 4.07 -21.37 0.36
C GLU A 241 3.75 -19.88 0.16
N TRP A 242 4.19 -19.02 1.10
CA TRP A 242 3.94 -17.59 0.98
C TRP A 242 4.65 -16.98 -0.23
N SER A 243 3.94 -16.15 -0.95
CA SER A 243 4.45 -15.42 -2.10
C SER A 243 3.79 -14.04 -2.21
N GLN A 244 4.37 -13.18 -3.02
CA GLN A 244 3.81 -11.86 -3.31
C GLN A 244 3.55 -11.73 -4.81
N LYS A 245 2.38 -11.21 -5.18
CA LYS A 245 1.98 -11.03 -6.57
C LYS A 245 1.44 -9.63 -6.81
N LEU A 246 1.83 -9.03 -7.94
CA LEU A 246 1.26 -7.77 -8.41
C LEU A 246 0.01 -8.05 -9.23
N MET A 247 -1.12 -7.46 -8.81
CA MET A 247 -2.40 -7.57 -9.51
C MET A 247 -3.21 -6.29 -9.37
N THR A 248 -4.27 -6.14 -10.14
CA THR A 248 -5.16 -4.98 -9.95
C THR A 248 -6.00 -5.16 -8.68
N VAL A 249 -6.39 -4.04 -8.06
CA VAL A 249 -7.31 -4.05 -6.90
C VAL A 249 -8.62 -4.76 -7.27
N GLY A 250 -9.13 -4.58 -8.49
CA GLY A 250 -10.32 -5.26 -8.98
C GLY A 250 -10.15 -6.77 -9.07
N ASP A 251 -9.00 -7.26 -9.58
CA ASP A 251 -8.69 -8.69 -9.62
C ASP A 251 -8.52 -9.27 -8.22
N PHE A 252 -7.85 -8.53 -7.33
CA PHE A 252 -7.71 -8.92 -5.93
C PHE A 252 -9.07 -9.09 -5.25
N ILE A 253 -9.96 -8.11 -5.39
CA ILE A 253 -11.30 -8.17 -4.81
C ILE A 253 -12.07 -9.34 -5.40
N SER A 254 -12.07 -9.50 -6.73
CA SER A 254 -12.79 -10.58 -7.39
C SER A 254 -12.29 -11.97 -6.97
N GLN A 255 -10.97 -12.17 -6.88
CA GLN A 255 -10.41 -13.50 -6.65
C GLN A 255 -10.42 -13.90 -5.17
N TYR A 256 -10.16 -12.98 -4.26
CA TYR A 256 -9.89 -13.29 -2.85
C TYR A 256 -10.96 -12.81 -1.88
N ILE A 257 -11.74 -11.78 -2.25
CA ILE A 257 -12.81 -11.26 -1.39
C ILE A 257 -14.17 -11.82 -1.80
N VAL A 258 -14.45 -11.88 -3.12
CA VAL A 258 -15.76 -12.35 -3.64
C VAL A 258 -15.78 -13.85 -3.82
N ASN A 259 -14.78 -14.42 -4.48
CA ASN A 259 -14.75 -15.84 -4.82
C ASN A 259 -14.06 -16.74 -3.78
N GLU A 260 -13.42 -16.17 -2.78
CA GLU A 260 -12.74 -16.87 -1.67
C GLU A 260 -11.88 -18.08 -2.11
N LYS A 261 -11.29 -18.02 -3.31
CA LYS A 261 -10.54 -19.13 -3.91
C LYS A 261 -9.35 -19.59 -3.11
N SER A 262 -8.72 -18.66 -2.40
CA SER A 262 -7.56 -18.85 -1.54
C SER A 262 -7.35 -17.59 -0.71
N MET A 263 -6.34 -17.59 0.18
CA MET A 263 -6.02 -16.41 0.98
C MET A 263 -5.15 -15.43 0.20
N GLY A 264 -5.64 -14.20 0.07
CA GLY A 264 -4.89 -13.07 -0.47
C GLY A 264 -5.02 -11.87 0.46
N TYR A 265 -3.93 -11.15 0.73
CA TYR A 265 -3.91 -10.01 1.65
C TYR A 265 -3.11 -8.85 1.07
N LEU A 266 -3.76 -7.72 0.86
CA LEU A 266 -3.08 -6.46 0.61
C LEU A 266 -2.59 -5.95 1.97
N ALA A 267 -1.36 -6.31 2.31
CA ALA A 267 -0.77 -6.10 3.62
C ALA A 267 0.36 -5.07 3.54
N GLN A 268 0.49 -4.23 4.57
CA GLN A 268 1.60 -3.30 4.79
C GLN A 268 2.00 -2.51 3.53
N HIS A 269 1.01 -2.00 2.79
CA HIS A 269 1.26 -1.25 1.56
C HIS A 269 0.94 0.24 1.73
N GLN A 270 1.87 1.11 1.31
CA GLN A 270 1.71 2.57 1.29
C GLN A 270 0.75 3.01 0.17
N LEU A 271 -0.48 2.49 0.22
CA LEU A 271 -1.52 2.69 -0.79
C LEU A 271 -1.88 4.17 -0.98
N PHE A 272 -1.77 4.95 0.08
CA PHE A 272 -2.15 6.37 0.14
C PHE A 272 -1.15 7.27 -0.59
N ASP A 273 0.09 6.85 -0.71
CA ASP A 273 1.10 7.53 -1.53
C ASP A 273 0.92 7.20 -3.01
N GLN A 274 0.46 5.97 -3.29
CA GLN A 274 0.18 5.52 -4.65
C GLN A 274 -1.16 6.08 -5.17
N ILE A 275 -2.18 6.19 -4.32
CA ILE A 275 -3.54 6.63 -4.67
C ILE A 275 -3.96 7.78 -3.75
N PRO A 276 -3.55 9.02 -4.07
CA PRO A 276 -3.80 10.19 -3.22
C PRO A 276 -5.29 10.46 -2.94
N GLU A 277 -6.19 10.04 -3.83
CA GLU A 277 -7.64 10.15 -3.64
C GLU A 277 -8.13 9.42 -2.38
N LEU A 278 -7.49 8.32 -2.01
CA LEU A 278 -7.78 7.60 -0.77
C LEU A 278 -7.20 8.31 0.46
N LYS A 279 -6.07 9.04 0.29
CA LYS A 279 -5.47 9.81 1.38
C LYS A 279 -6.35 10.96 1.83
N GLU A 280 -7.14 11.55 0.92
CA GLU A 280 -8.09 12.62 1.23
C GLU A 280 -9.24 12.16 2.14
N ASP A 281 -9.47 10.86 2.27
CA ASP A 281 -10.55 10.28 3.06
C ASP A 281 -10.14 9.89 4.50
N ILE A 282 -8.87 10.02 4.85
CA ILE A 282 -8.32 9.73 6.18
C ILE A 282 -7.61 10.95 6.74
N SER A 283 -7.39 10.97 8.05
CA SER A 283 -6.57 11.98 8.72
C SER A 283 -5.51 11.30 9.59
N ILE A 284 -4.35 11.93 9.74
CA ILE A 284 -3.37 11.50 10.73
C ILE A 284 -3.94 11.80 12.11
N PRO A 285 -3.97 10.81 13.04
CA PRO A 285 -4.44 11.07 14.40
C PRO A 285 -3.61 12.16 15.09
N ASP A 286 -4.27 13.15 15.71
CA ASP A 286 -3.61 14.26 16.39
C ASP A 286 -2.58 13.82 17.43
N TYR A 287 -2.76 12.64 18.03
CA TYR A 287 -1.83 12.06 19.00
C TYR A 287 -0.43 11.81 18.43
N CYS A 288 -0.27 11.71 17.11
CA CYS A 288 1.02 11.58 16.45
C CYS A 288 1.92 12.82 16.66
N CYS A 289 1.34 14.00 16.96
CA CYS A 289 2.11 15.21 17.27
C CYS A 289 2.91 15.13 18.58
N LEU A 290 2.68 14.11 19.39
CA LEU A 290 3.44 13.86 20.62
C LEU A 290 4.76 13.13 20.38
N GLY A 291 5.01 12.70 19.13
CA GLY A 291 6.28 12.12 18.71
C GLY A 291 7.37 13.16 18.48
N GLU A 292 8.59 12.68 18.30
CA GLU A 292 9.75 13.52 17.99
C GLU A 292 9.94 13.72 16.47
N GLY A 293 9.22 12.94 15.64
CA GLY A 293 9.29 12.98 14.18
C GLY A 293 8.37 14.02 13.57
N GLU A 294 8.72 14.49 12.38
CA GLU A 294 7.83 15.33 11.60
C GLU A 294 6.70 14.50 10.94
N GLU A 295 5.57 15.13 10.64
CA GLU A 295 4.39 14.47 10.04
C GLU A 295 4.73 13.75 8.71
N GLU A 296 5.68 14.29 7.94
CA GLU A 296 6.16 13.70 6.69
C GLU A 296 6.87 12.35 6.88
N HIS A 297 7.31 12.03 8.10
CA HIS A 297 7.96 10.76 8.43
C HIS A 297 6.98 9.69 8.92
N ILE A 298 5.68 10.02 9.03
CA ILE A 298 4.66 9.05 9.43
C ILE A 298 4.39 8.10 8.25
N THR A 299 4.66 6.82 8.45
CA THR A 299 4.38 5.80 7.44
C THR A 299 2.94 5.33 7.56
N ILE A 300 2.16 5.50 6.49
CA ILE A 300 0.74 5.14 6.45
C ILE A 300 0.55 3.91 5.57
N ASN A 301 0.15 2.78 6.18
CA ASN A 301 -0.05 1.53 5.46
C ASN A 301 -1.52 1.10 5.43
N ALA A 302 -1.92 0.53 4.30
CA ALA A 302 -3.20 -0.13 4.12
C ALA A 302 -3.10 -1.63 4.42
N TRP A 303 -4.19 -2.17 5.00
CA TRP A 303 -4.37 -3.57 5.34
C TRP A 303 -5.77 -4.00 4.92
N PHE A 304 -5.89 -4.62 3.74
CA PHE A 304 -7.17 -4.98 3.15
C PHE A 304 -7.20 -6.45 2.74
N GLY A 305 -8.18 -7.19 3.23
CA GLY A 305 -8.31 -8.61 2.91
C GLY A 305 -9.61 -9.24 3.34
N PRO A 306 -9.78 -10.52 2.96
CA PRO A 306 -10.93 -11.33 3.38
C PRO A 306 -10.88 -11.67 4.87
N GLU A 307 -11.96 -12.30 5.34
CA GLU A 307 -11.98 -12.99 6.63
C GLU A 307 -10.83 -14.01 6.72
N GLY A 308 -10.23 -14.12 7.90
CA GLY A 308 -9.20 -15.12 8.17
C GLY A 308 -7.78 -14.70 7.81
N THR A 309 -7.53 -13.48 7.29
CA THR A 309 -6.16 -12.97 7.13
C THR A 309 -5.48 -12.84 8.49
N ILE A 310 -4.22 -13.27 8.56
CA ILE A 310 -3.43 -13.30 9.79
C ILE A 310 -2.13 -12.54 9.62
N SER A 311 -1.87 -11.59 10.52
CA SER A 311 -0.51 -11.11 10.80
C SER A 311 0.00 -11.89 12.01
N PRO A 312 0.98 -12.82 11.85
CA PRO A 312 1.53 -13.59 12.96
C PRO A 312 2.06 -12.70 14.07
N LEU A 313 2.24 -13.26 15.27
CA LEU A 313 2.74 -12.50 16.42
C LEU A 313 4.12 -11.88 16.11
N HIS A 314 4.19 -10.56 16.09
CA HIS A 314 5.40 -9.80 15.76
C HIS A 314 5.44 -8.48 16.54
N GLN A 315 6.58 -7.80 16.46
CA GLN A 315 6.77 -6.46 17.03
C GLN A 315 7.32 -5.48 15.98
N ASP A 316 6.93 -4.21 16.10
CA ASP A 316 7.36 -3.12 15.24
C ASP A 316 8.34 -2.17 15.94
N PRO A 317 9.24 -1.51 15.17
CA PRO A 317 10.25 -0.61 15.74
C PRO A 317 9.74 0.81 16.02
N GLN A 318 8.47 1.10 15.75
CA GLN A 318 7.85 2.42 15.91
C GLN A 318 6.54 2.30 16.70
N GLN A 319 6.05 3.44 17.20
CA GLN A 319 4.68 3.56 17.71
C GLN A 319 3.70 3.30 16.56
N ASN A 320 2.56 2.70 16.84
CA ASN A 320 1.57 2.37 15.82
C ASN A 320 0.16 2.72 16.27
N PHE A 321 -0.59 3.42 15.43
CA PHE A 321 -2.03 3.52 15.52
C PHE A 321 -2.68 2.67 14.44
N LEU A 322 -3.39 1.62 14.80
CA LEU A 322 -4.15 0.77 13.89
C LEU A 322 -5.61 1.21 13.88
N ALA A 323 -6.02 1.92 12.85
CA ALA A 323 -7.36 2.45 12.65
C ALA A 323 -8.22 1.46 11.86
N GLN A 324 -9.34 1.02 12.43
CA GLN A 324 -10.26 0.07 11.79
C GLN A 324 -11.36 0.82 11.05
N VAL A 325 -11.41 0.68 9.72
CA VAL A 325 -12.41 1.41 8.91
C VAL A 325 -13.67 0.58 8.69
N PHE A 326 -13.55 -0.66 8.23
CA PHE A 326 -14.67 -1.59 8.15
C PHE A 326 -14.23 -3.03 8.42
N GLY A 327 -15.20 -3.90 8.76
CA GLY A 327 -14.93 -5.23 9.27
C GLY A 327 -14.34 -5.19 10.69
N ARG A 328 -14.13 -6.36 11.28
CA ARG A 328 -13.61 -6.52 12.65
C ARG A 328 -12.30 -7.27 12.63
N LYS A 329 -11.42 -6.95 13.58
CA LYS A 329 -10.16 -7.68 13.79
C LYS A 329 -10.02 -8.13 15.24
N TYR A 330 -9.65 -9.37 15.44
CA TYR A 330 -9.23 -9.91 16.74
C TYR A 330 -7.73 -9.68 16.93
N ILE A 331 -7.36 -9.12 18.07
CA ILE A 331 -5.97 -8.72 18.35
C ILE A 331 -5.56 -9.23 19.71
N ARG A 332 -4.36 -9.83 19.81
CA ARG A 332 -3.68 -10.13 21.07
C ARG A 332 -2.38 -9.32 21.15
N LEU A 333 -2.13 -8.79 22.33
CA LEU A 333 -0.96 -7.99 22.64
C LEU A 333 -0.19 -8.59 23.81
N TYR A 334 1.15 -8.66 23.64
CA TYR A 334 2.04 -9.15 24.70
C TYR A 334 3.12 -8.09 24.97
N SER A 335 3.49 -7.97 26.26
CA SER A 335 4.53 -7.04 26.66
C SER A 335 5.89 -7.37 26.04
N PRO A 336 6.71 -6.37 25.67
CA PRO A 336 8.11 -6.60 25.31
C PRO A 336 8.93 -7.35 26.36
N GLN A 337 8.53 -7.28 27.63
CA GLN A 337 9.19 -8.00 28.74
C GLN A 337 8.99 -9.52 28.65
N ASP A 338 7.96 -9.96 27.92
CA ASP A 338 7.70 -11.39 27.69
C ASP A 338 8.42 -11.96 26.46
N SER A 339 9.27 -11.17 25.78
CA SER A 339 9.90 -11.58 24.51
C SER A 339 10.56 -12.96 24.55
N GLU A 340 11.22 -13.32 25.63
CA GLU A 340 11.86 -14.64 25.79
C GLU A 340 10.83 -15.78 25.81
N ASN A 341 9.63 -15.51 26.34
CA ASN A 341 8.52 -16.47 26.40
C ASN A 341 7.78 -16.60 25.05
N LEU A 342 8.01 -15.68 24.14
CA LEU A 342 7.34 -15.60 22.83
C LEU A 342 8.12 -16.24 21.69
N TYR A 343 9.32 -16.77 21.96
CA TYR A 343 10.15 -17.52 21.00
C TYR A 343 10.33 -16.81 19.65
N PRO A 344 10.99 -15.64 19.60
CA PRO A 344 11.30 -14.99 18.34
C PRO A 344 12.19 -15.88 17.45
N HIS A 345 12.06 -15.73 16.13
CA HIS A 345 12.95 -16.41 15.20
C HIS A 345 14.39 -15.92 15.36
N GLU A 346 15.37 -16.83 15.22
CA GLU A 346 16.80 -16.48 15.24
C GLU A 346 17.30 -15.88 13.92
N SER A 347 16.47 -15.89 12.88
CA SER A 347 16.77 -15.33 11.56
C SER A 347 16.88 -13.82 11.60
N GLN A 348 17.86 -13.23 10.89
CA GLN A 348 18.00 -11.78 10.74
C GLN A 348 16.78 -11.10 10.10
N ILE A 349 16.00 -11.83 9.31
CA ILE A 349 14.83 -11.31 8.61
C ILE A 349 13.58 -11.36 9.51
N LEU A 350 13.42 -12.44 10.28
CA LEU A 350 12.24 -12.70 11.10
C LEU A 350 12.47 -12.52 12.61
N HIS A 351 13.57 -11.88 13.03
CA HIS A 351 13.91 -11.69 14.45
C HIS A 351 12.84 -10.94 15.26
N ASN A 352 11.97 -10.21 14.59
CA ASN A 352 10.83 -9.50 15.17
C ASN A 352 9.53 -10.32 15.15
N THR A 353 9.56 -11.60 14.75
CA THR A 353 8.39 -12.47 14.59
C THR A 353 8.54 -13.70 15.48
N SER A 354 7.45 -14.07 16.15
CA SER A 354 7.36 -15.26 16.99
C SER A 354 7.21 -16.53 16.16
N GLN A 355 7.79 -17.63 16.64
CA GLN A 355 7.57 -18.97 16.10
C GLN A 355 6.26 -19.62 16.55
N VAL A 356 5.55 -19.00 17.52
CA VAL A 356 4.38 -19.59 18.16
C VAL A 356 3.10 -19.21 17.42
N ASP A 357 2.26 -20.21 17.11
CA ASP A 357 0.86 -19.96 16.77
C ASP A 357 0.08 -19.62 18.06
N VAL A 358 -0.33 -18.37 18.18
CA VAL A 358 -0.95 -17.88 19.43
C VAL A 358 -2.37 -18.41 19.66
N GLU A 359 -3.05 -18.90 18.63
CA GLU A 359 -4.40 -19.46 18.78
C GLU A 359 -4.38 -20.98 18.96
N ASP A 360 -3.33 -21.66 18.49
CA ASP A 360 -3.12 -23.11 18.71
C ASP A 360 -1.64 -23.38 19.06
N PRO A 361 -1.16 -22.97 20.24
CA PRO A 361 0.24 -23.05 20.59
C PRO A 361 0.70 -24.48 20.87
N ASP A 362 1.76 -24.93 20.17
CA ASP A 362 2.46 -26.17 20.52
C ASP A 362 3.24 -25.98 21.84
N LEU A 363 2.59 -26.31 22.94
CA LEU A 363 3.17 -26.13 24.27
C LEU A 363 4.19 -27.22 24.68
N VAL A 364 4.41 -28.21 23.83
CA VAL A 364 5.52 -29.16 23.96
C VAL A 364 6.78 -28.52 23.37
N LYS A 365 6.67 -27.93 22.21
CA LYS A 365 7.76 -27.21 21.53
C LYS A 365 8.08 -25.87 22.21
N PHE A 366 7.05 -25.17 22.69
CA PHE A 366 7.14 -23.82 23.26
C PHE A 366 6.58 -23.75 24.69
N PRO A 367 7.15 -24.46 25.67
CA PRO A 367 6.58 -24.61 27.01
C PRO A 367 6.48 -23.29 27.79
N ASN A 368 7.40 -22.34 27.58
CA ASN A 368 7.39 -21.07 28.30
C ASN A 368 6.31 -20.11 27.78
N PHE A 369 5.71 -20.35 26.62
CA PHE A 369 4.61 -19.53 26.11
C PHE A 369 3.42 -19.46 27.08
N ARG A 370 3.23 -20.47 27.91
CA ARG A 370 2.22 -20.47 29.01
C ARG A 370 2.42 -19.35 30.04
N LYS A 371 3.63 -18.82 30.17
CA LYS A 371 3.98 -17.75 31.12
C LYS A 371 3.69 -16.36 30.59
N ALA A 372 3.59 -16.22 29.27
CA ALA A 372 3.34 -14.95 28.64
C ALA A 372 1.89 -14.50 28.87
N ALA A 373 1.72 -13.38 29.54
CA ALA A 373 0.42 -12.74 29.71
C ALA A 373 0.07 -11.89 28.49
N PHE A 374 -1.19 -11.91 28.08
CA PHE A 374 -1.66 -11.11 26.95
C PHE A 374 -2.89 -10.28 27.30
N GLN A 375 -3.01 -9.17 26.61
CA GLN A 375 -4.26 -8.42 26.51
C GLN A 375 -4.87 -8.65 25.13
N SER A 376 -6.20 -8.54 25.03
CA SER A 376 -6.88 -8.74 23.76
C SER A 376 -8.03 -7.77 23.55
N CYS A 377 -8.38 -7.58 22.30
CA CYS A 377 -9.59 -6.86 21.92
C CYS A 377 -10.16 -7.38 20.60
N VAL A 378 -11.43 -7.12 20.39
CA VAL A 378 -12.02 -7.06 19.05
C VAL A 378 -12.09 -5.60 18.67
N LEU A 379 -11.29 -5.22 17.67
CA LEU A 379 -11.25 -3.86 17.13
C LEU A 379 -12.39 -3.70 16.14
N MET A 380 -13.28 -2.77 16.42
CA MET A 380 -14.49 -2.49 15.67
C MET A 380 -14.31 -1.30 14.72
N PRO A 381 -15.11 -1.19 13.65
CA PRO A 381 -15.12 0.01 12.81
C PRO A 381 -15.24 1.31 13.63
N GLY A 382 -14.44 2.31 13.29
CA GLY A 382 -14.38 3.60 13.98
C GLY A 382 -13.47 3.64 15.21
N GLN A 383 -12.82 2.53 15.56
CA GLN A 383 -11.86 2.46 16.67
C GLN A 383 -10.41 2.49 16.18
N ILE A 384 -9.54 3.08 16.98
CA ILE A 384 -8.09 3.07 16.77
C ILE A 384 -7.43 2.35 17.93
N LEU A 385 -6.56 1.38 17.64
CA LEU A 385 -5.73 0.75 18.64
C LEU A 385 -4.35 1.42 18.67
N PHE A 386 -3.93 1.91 19.82
CA PHE A 386 -2.55 2.29 20.08
C PHE A 386 -1.75 1.04 20.43
N ILE A 387 -0.74 0.73 19.64
CA ILE A 387 0.24 -0.33 19.88
C ILE A 387 1.58 0.35 20.13
N PRO A 388 2.09 0.31 21.37
CA PRO A 388 3.38 0.91 21.70
C PRO A 388 4.54 0.27 20.93
N VAL A 389 5.64 1.01 20.78
CA VAL A 389 6.86 0.51 20.14
C VAL A 389 7.31 -0.80 20.79
N LYS A 390 7.73 -1.76 19.94
CA LYS A 390 8.16 -3.12 20.34
C LYS A 390 7.11 -3.95 21.09
N TYR A 391 5.88 -3.50 21.16
CA TYR A 391 4.81 -4.31 21.70
C TYR A 391 4.47 -5.44 20.74
N TRP A 392 4.48 -6.69 21.22
CA TRP A 392 4.15 -7.85 20.41
C TRP A 392 2.67 -7.89 20.13
N HIS A 393 2.29 -8.08 18.88
CA HIS A 393 0.90 -8.12 18.47
C HIS A 393 0.62 -9.17 17.42
N TYR A 394 -0.50 -9.83 17.58
CA TYR A 394 -1.11 -10.79 16.67
C TYR A 394 -2.43 -10.22 16.20
N VAL A 395 -2.71 -10.27 14.88
CA VAL A 395 -3.93 -9.72 14.31
C VAL A 395 -4.57 -10.73 13.38
N ARG A 396 -5.87 -11.00 13.56
CA ARG A 396 -6.68 -11.83 12.68
C ARG A 396 -7.95 -11.09 12.26
N SER A 397 -8.25 -11.05 10.96
CA SER A 397 -9.49 -10.51 10.45
C SER A 397 -10.66 -11.46 10.72
N LEU A 398 -11.73 -10.94 11.28
CA LEU A 398 -12.96 -11.68 11.57
C LEU A 398 -13.99 -11.57 10.45
N ASP A 399 -13.86 -10.56 9.63
CA ASP A 399 -14.69 -10.24 8.47
C ASP A 399 -13.79 -9.78 7.32
N VAL A 400 -14.35 -9.58 6.14
CA VAL A 400 -13.71 -8.74 5.12
C VAL A 400 -13.43 -7.39 5.75
N SER A 401 -12.16 -6.99 5.81
CA SER A 401 -11.77 -5.85 6.64
C SER A 401 -10.75 -4.94 5.98
N PHE A 402 -10.86 -3.66 6.30
CA PHE A 402 -9.87 -2.64 5.95
C PHE A 402 -9.42 -1.89 7.19
N SER A 403 -8.11 -1.85 7.40
CA SER A 403 -7.47 -1.03 8.44
C SER A 403 -6.40 -0.13 7.83
N VAL A 404 -6.13 0.96 8.52
CA VAL A 404 -5.02 1.88 8.21
C VAL A 404 -4.10 1.93 9.42
N SER A 405 -2.80 1.69 9.24
CA SER A 405 -1.82 1.87 10.30
C SER A 405 -1.00 3.13 10.07
N PHE A 406 -0.69 3.82 11.16
CA PHE A 406 0.16 5.01 11.20
C PHE A 406 1.36 4.69 12.07
N TRP A 407 2.53 4.55 11.46
CA TRP A 407 3.80 4.32 12.17
C TRP A 407 4.52 5.65 12.36
N TRP A 408 4.84 5.98 13.59
CA TRP A 408 5.40 7.27 13.97
C TRP A 408 6.42 7.12 15.13
N SER A 409 7.26 8.12 15.34
CA SER A 409 8.36 8.10 16.34
C SER A 409 8.34 9.36 17.20
#